data_30be3d3ef7c4867beecc83ef0529dfdc
#
_entry.id   30be3d3ef7c4867beecc83ef0529dfdc
#
_cell.length_a   1.000
_cell.length_b   1.000
_cell.length_c   1.000
_cell.angle_alpha   90.00
_cell.angle_beta   90.00
_cell.angle_gamma   90.00
#
_symmetry.space_group_name_H-M   'P 1'
#
loop_
_entity.id
_entity.type
_entity.pdbx_description
1 polymer ?
#
loop_
_entity_poly.entity_id
_entity_poly.type
_entity_poly.pdbx_seq_one_letter_code
_entity_poly.pdbx_strand_id
1 'polypeptide(L)'
;EPGGFRPDMDAEEKQRFAALARAVAERRDQEAFTVLFDYFAPRLESWLLRQRMSSGEAEELVQEVMIVLWHKAELYDAARSSLSTWLFRIARNRRIDLQRRANARVLDHADPALRPVAETGADEIVANDDRDANVRAAVRQLPEEQREMLRAAFFLGQSHSQIAEAT
;
A
#
# COMPACT_ATOMS: atom_id res chain seq x y z
N GLU A 1 15.89 6.52 16.74
CA GLU A 1 15.41 7.47 15.74
C GLU A 1 14.23 6.82 15.00
N PRO A 2 13.04 7.38 15.06
CA PRO A 2 11.92 6.84 14.30
C PRO A 2 12.19 7.11 12.81
N GLY A 3 12.51 6.07 12.09
CA GLY A 3 12.63 6.11 10.64
C GLY A 3 11.33 6.56 9.99
N GLY A 4 11.18 7.86 9.82
CA GLY A 4 10.09 8.42 9.06
C GLY A 4 10.11 7.82 7.65
N PHE A 5 8.96 7.39 7.18
CA PHE A 5 8.76 7.04 5.77
C PHE A 5 9.28 8.22 4.93
N ARG A 6 10.45 8.03 4.30
CA ARG A 6 10.92 8.93 3.26
C ARG A 6 10.35 8.44 1.94
N PRO A 7 9.44 9.18 1.33
CA PRO A 7 8.93 8.81 0.01
C PRO A 7 9.99 8.98 -1.10
N ASP A 8 11.08 9.65 -0.77
CA ASP A 8 12.19 9.87 -1.69
C ASP A 8 13.32 8.86 -1.41
N MET A 9 13.11 7.63 -1.86
CA MET A 9 14.22 6.70 -2.05
C MET A 9 15.11 7.22 -3.18
N ASP A 10 16.41 7.20 -2.96
CA ASP A 10 17.39 7.50 -3.99
C ASP A 10 17.18 6.61 -5.23
N ALA A 11 17.50 7.15 -6.40
CA ALA A 11 17.36 6.40 -7.67
C ALA A 11 18.11 5.06 -7.63
N GLU A 12 19.24 5.01 -6.94
CA GLU A 12 20.02 3.79 -6.74
C GLU A 12 19.29 2.75 -5.88
N GLU A 13 18.64 3.17 -4.78
CA GLU A 13 17.82 2.29 -3.95
C GLU A 13 16.64 1.73 -4.72
N LYS A 14 15.95 2.57 -5.49
CA LYS A 14 14.84 2.14 -6.35
C LYS A 14 15.28 1.08 -7.36
N GLN A 15 16.42 1.27 -8.00
CA GLN A 15 16.99 0.31 -8.94
C GLN A 15 17.43 -0.99 -8.25
N ARG A 16 18.03 -0.88 -7.07
CA ARG A 16 18.43 -2.04 -6.26
C ARG A 16 17.22 -2.89 -5.88
N PHE A 17 16.17 -2.29 -5.37
CA PHE A 17 14.97 -3.02 -5.00
C PHE A 17 14.24 -3.59 -6.21
N ALA A 18 14.23 -2.89 -7.33
CA ALA A 18 13.69 -3.41 -8.58
C ALA A 18 14.46 -4.66 -9.05
N ALA A 19 15.78 -4.64 -8.96
CA ALA A 19 16.61 -5.79 -9.30
C ALA A 19 16.37 -6.99 -8.37
N LEU A 20 16.22 -6.75 -7.07
CA LEU A 20 15.89 -7.80 -6.10
C LEU A 20 14.49 -8.40 -6.35
N ALA A 21 13.50 -7.56 -6.62
CA ALA A 21 12.15 -8.02 -6.97
C ALA A 21 12.17 -8.85 -8.26
N ARG A 22 12.97 -8.46 -9.24
CA ARG A 22 13.17 -9.22 -10.47
C ARG A 22 13.80 -10.60 -10.21
N ALA A 23 14.78 -10.67 -9.33
CA ALA A 23 15.40 -11.94 -8.93
C ALA A 23 14.35 -12.87 -8.26
N VAL A 24 13.48 -12.34 -7.43
CA VAL A 24 12.36 -13.10 -6.85
C VAL A 24 11.40 -13.58 -7.93
N ALA A 25 11.04 -12.71 -8.88
CA ALA A 25 10.12 -13.04 -9.97
C ALA A 25 10.65 -14.13 -10.89
N GLU A 26 11.92 -14.04 -11.30
CA GLU A 26 12.52 -14.92 -12.30
C GLU A 26 13.03 -16.25 -11.71
N ARG A 27 13.61 -16.22 -10.51
CA ARG A 27 14.34 -17.36 -9.92
C ARG A 27 13.83 -17.80 -8.57
N ARG A 28 12.83 -17.13 -8.01
CA ARG A 28 12.41 -17.35 -6.61
C ARG A 28 13.60 -17.27 -5.64
N ASP A 29 14.41 -16.24 -5.83
CA ASP A 29 15.63 -16.02 -5.06
C ASP A 29 15.30 -15.70 -3.60
N GLN A 30 15.63 -16.62 -2.72
CA GLN A 30 15.35 -16.51 -1.28
C GLN A 30 16.17 -15.42 -0.61
N GLU A 31 17.42 -15.25 -1.01
CA GLU A 31 18.29 -14.19 -0.46
C GLU A 31 17.78 -12.81 -0.83
N ALA A 32 17.40 -12.62 -2.10
CA ALA A 32 16.78 -11.36 -2.55
C ALA A 32 15.48 -11.09 -1.81
N PHE A 33 14.64 -12.09 -1.62
CA PHE A 33 13.41 -11.96 -0.84
C PHE A 33 13.69 -11.60 0.62
N THR A 34 14.67 -12.22 1.27
CA THR A 34 15.05 -11.92 2.65
C THR A 34 15.48 -10.46 2.81
N VAL A 35 16.28 -9.95 1.89
CA VAL A 35 16.68 -8.54 1.89
C VAL A 35 15.47 -7.61 1.79
N LEU A 36 14.54 -7.91 0.89
CA LEU A 36 13.31 -7.13 0.72
C LEU A 36 12.41 -7.23 1.96
N PHE A 37 12.26 -8.41 2.52
CA PHE A 37 11.49 -8.64 3.73
C PHE A 37 12.04 -7.84 4.92
N ASP A 38 13.34 -7.94 5.17
CA ASP A 38 14.00 -7.24 6.29
C ASP A 38 13.88 -5.73 6.18
N TYR A 39 13.84 -5.21 4.97
CA TYR A 39 13.68 -3.78 4.73
C TYR A 39 12.21 -3.31 4.81
N PHE A 40 11.30 -4.00 4.13
CA PHE A 40 9.93 -3.52 3.97
C PHE A 40 8.99 -3.95 5.10
N ALA A 41 9.15 -5.13 5.68
CA ALA A 41 8.24 -5.64 6.71
C ALA A 41 8.13 -4.71 7.93
N PRO A 42 9.23 -4.23 8.54
CA PRO A 42 9.15 -3.30 9.66
C PRO A 42 8.50 -1.96 9.29
N ARG A 43 8.74 -1.50 8.08
CA ARG A 43 8.18 -0.23 7.57
C ARG A 43 6.69 -0.31 7.32
N LEU A 44 6.24 -1.38 6.72
CA LEU A 44 4.82 -1.67 6.53
C LEU A 44 4.09 -1.81 7.87
N GLU A 45 4.67 -2.57 8.80
CA GLU A 45 4.11 -2.74 10.14
C GLU A 45 3.96 -1.40 10.86
N SER A 46 5.03 -0.60 10.90
CA SER A 46 4.99 0.73 11.52
C SER A 46 3.94 1.64 10.90
N TRP A 47 3.79 1.58 9.58
CA TRP A 47 2.76 2.34 8.89
C TRP A 47 1.35 1.86 9.26
N LEU A 48 1.11 0.55 9.28
CA LEU A 48 -0.19 -0.03 9.65
C LEU A 48 -0.58 0.27 11.09
N LEU A 49 0.37 0.24 12.02
CA LEU A 49 0.14 0.62 13.41
C LEU A 49 -0.30 2.10 13.52
N ARG A 50 0.30 2.98 12.72
CA ARG A 50 -0.15 4.38 12.63
C ARG A 50 -1.55 4.53 12.04
N GLN A 51 -2.01 3.57 11.26
CA GLN A 51 -3.38 3.49 10.74
C GLN A 51 -4.36 2.91 11.77
N ARG A 52 -3.97 2.81 13.03
CA ARG A 52 -4.78 2.30 14.15
C ARG A 52 -5.15 0.81 14.04
N MET A 53 -4.38 0.04 13.32
CA MET A 53 -4.50 -1.42 13.35
C MET A 53 -3.88 -1.96 14.63
N SER A 54 -4.43 -3.06 15.15
CA SER A 54 -3.80 -3.78 16.25
C SER A 54 -2.49 -4.43 15.78
N SER A 55 -1.58 -4.72 16.72
CA SER A 55 -0.31 -5.39 16.42
C SER A 55 -0.49 -6.71 15.67
N GLY A 56 -1.46 -7.53 16.09
CA GLY A 56 -1.78 -8.80 15.43
C GLY A 56 -2.28 -8.64 14.00
N GLU A 57 -3.21 -7.72 13.78
CA GLU A 57 -3.73 -7.41 12.44
C GLU A 57 -2.66 -6.86 11.50
N ALA A 58 -1.81 -5.96 12.02
CA ALA A 58 -0.71 -5.39 11.25
C ALA A 58 0.30 -6.47 10.84
N GLU A 59 0.66 -7.36 11.75
CA GLU A 59 1.58 -8.47 11.48
C GLU A 59 1.02 -9.42 10.41
N GLU A 60 -0.25 -9.83 10.53
CA GLU A 60 -0.92 -10.69 9.54
C GLU A 60 -0.94 -10.02 8.16
N LEU A 61 -1.26 -8.74 8.11
CA LEU A 61 -1.33 -8.02 6.84
C LEU A 61 0.04 -7.85 6.19
N VAL A 62 1.08 -7.60 6.98
CA VAL A 62 2.47 -7.57 6.49
C VAL A 62 2.85 -8.93 5.89
N GLN A 63 2.52 -10.03 6.55
CA GLN A 63 2.76 -11.37 6.01
C GLN A 63 2.03 -11.59 4.69
N GLU A 64 0.77 -11.18 4.58
CA GLU A 64 0.02 -11.27 3.31
C GLU A 64 0.68 -10.48 2.18
N VAL A 65 1.14 -9.27 2.45
CA VAL A 65 1.86 -8.45 1.46
C VAL A 65 3.15 -9.11 1.01
N MET A 66 3.90 -9.68 1.94
CA MET A 66 5.15 -10.39 1.63
C MET A 66 4.89 -11.69 0.85
N ILE A 67 3.81 -12.39 1.14
CA ILE A 67 3.38 -13.57 0.36
C ILE A 67 3.04 -13.16 -1.07
N VAL A 68 2.36 -12.04 -1.26
CA VAL A 68 2.09 -11.51 -2.61
C VAL A 68 3.39 -11.18 -3.34
N LEU A 69 4.35 -10.56 -2.66
CA LEU A 69 5.68 -10.31 -3.24
C LEU A 69 6.36 -11.61 -3.68
N TRP A 70 6.31 -12.64 -2.85
CA TRP A 70 6.93 -13.93 -3.17
C TRP A 70 6.28 -14.62 -4.38
N HIS A 71 4.95 -14.66 -4.41
CA HIS A 71 4.21 -15.39 -5.43
C HIS A 71 3.91 -14.60 -6.70
N LYS A 72 3.81 -13.29 -6.60
CA LYS A 72 3.34 -12.42 -7.69
C LYS A 72 4.32 -11.28 -8.03
N ALA A 73 5.61 -11.49 -7.76
CA ALA A 73 6.64 -10.50 -8.08
C ALA A 73 6.70 -10.16 -9.58
N GLU A 74 6.30 -11.09 -10.44
CA GLU A 74 6.19 -10.88 -11.88
C GLU A 74 5.16 -9.83 -12.29
N LEU A 75 4.20 -9.52 -11.42
CA LEU A 75 3.21 -8.45 -11.66
C LEU A 75 3.76 -7.05 -11.36
N TYR A 76 4.87 -6.98 -10.65
CA TYR A 76 5.53 -5.71 -10.40
C TYR A 76 6.26 -5.22 -11.65
N ASP A 77 6.00 -3.96 -12.03
CA ASP A 77 6.67 -3.31 -13.15
C ASP A 77 7.43 -2.07 -12.65
N ALA A 78 8.76 -2.15 -12.70
CA ALA A 78 9.66 -1.09 -12.26
C ALA A 78 9.55 0.18 -13.12
N ALA A 79 9.10 0.06 -14.36
CA ALA A 79 8.88 1.22 -15.24
C ALA A 79 7.68 2.07 -14.81
N ARG A 80 6.72 1.47 -14.10
CA ARG A 80 5.48 2.12 -13.69
C ARG A 80 5.52 2.68 -12.27
N SER A 81 6.14 1.96 -11.34
CA SER A 81 6.22 2.39 -9.94
C SER A 81 7.46 1.84 -9.24
N SER A 82 7.86 2.47 -8.12
CA SER A 82 8.84 1.88 -7.23
C SER A 82 8.24 0.67 -6.51
N LEU A 83 9.09 -0.27 -6.09
CA LEU A 83 8.65 -1.43 -5.31
C LEU A 83 7.95 -1.00 -4.01
N SER A 84 8.46 0.04 -3.36
CA SER A 84 7.84 0.63 -2.18
C SER A 84 6.39 1.04 -2.45
N THR A 85 6.16 1.79 -3.51
CA THR A 85 4.80 2.22 -3.90
C THR A 85 3.89 1.03 -4.16
N TRP A 86 4.38 0.02 -4.85
CA TRP A 86 3.61 -1.18 -5.17
C TRP A 86 3.22 -1.97 -3.91
N LEU A 87 4.18 -2.18 -2.99
CA LEU A 87 3.92 -2.90 -1.73
C LEU A 87 2.97 -2.13 -0.80
N PHE A 88 3.17 -0.82 -0.64
CA PHE A 88 2.27 0.00 0.19
C PHE A 88 0.87 0.10 -0.40
N ARG A 89 0.72 0.07 -1.72
CA ARG A 89 -0.59 0.00 -2.38
C ARG A 89 -1.31 -1.30 -2.05
N ILE A 90 -0.61 -2.43 -2.11
CA ILE A 90 -1.18 -3.73 -1.72
C ILE A 90 -1.62 -3.69 -0.25
N ALA A 91 -0.77 -3.22 0.63
CA ALA A 91 -1.06 -3.09 2.05
C ALA A 91 -2.29 -2.20 2.31
N ARG A 92 -2.36 -1.07 1.65
CA ARG A 92 -3.48 -0.14 1.74
C ARG A 92 -4.79 -0.78 1.27
N ASN A 93 -4.78 -1.43 0.13
CA ASN A 93 -5.97 -2.09 -0.41
C ASN A 93 -6.45 -3.22 0.51
N ARG A 94 -5.54 -4.02 1.03
CA ARG A 94 -5.86 -5.07 2.02
C ARG A 94 -6.46 -4.49 3.31
N ARG A 95 -5.89 -3.41 3.83
CA ARG A 95 -6.42 -2.71 5.00
C ARG A 95 -7.84 -2.21 4.78
N ILE A 96 -8.10 -1.60 3.63
CA ILE A 96 -9.43 -1.11 3.26
C ILE A 96 -10.43 -2.27 3.18
N ASP A 97 -10.04 -3.39 2.58
CA ASP A 97 -10.89 -4.58 2.48
C ASP A 97 -11.23 -5.16 3.86
N LEU A 98 -10.24 -5.24 4.76
CA LEU A 98 -10.46 -5.68 6.14
C LEU A 98 -11.42 -4.75 6.87
N GLN A 99 -11.26 -3.45 6.71
CA GLN A 99 -12.13 -2.46 7.33
C GLN A 99 -13.56 -2.54 6.78
N ARG A 100 -13.72 -2.73 5.49
CA ARG A 100 -15.03 -2.94 4.86
C ARG A 100 -15.72 -4.20 5.38
N ARG A 101 -14.98 -5.30 5.53
CA ARG A 101 -15.51 -6.56 6.09
C ARG A 101 -15.90 -6.41 7.54
N ALA A 102 -15.11 -5.71 8.36
CA ALA A 102 -15.44 -5.43 9.74
C ALA A 102 -16.70 -4.56 9.85
N ASN A 103 -16.82 -3.52 9.04
CA ASN A 103 -18.01 -2.67 8.99
C ASN A 103 -19.24 -3.42 8.47
N ALA A 104 -19.10 -4.29 7.48
CA ALA A 104 -20.17 -5.13 6.98
C ALA A 104 -20.71 -6.10 8.04
N ARG A 105 -19.83 -6.67 8.88
CA ARG A 105 -20.26 -7.52 10.01
C ARG A 105 -21.06 -6.74 11.05
N VAL A 106 -20.69 -5.50 11.32
CA VAL A 106 -21.42 -4.60 12.21
C VAL A 106 -22.79 -4.23 11.60
N LEU A 107 -22.85 -4.00 10.30
CA LEU A 107 -24.08 -3.65 9.57
C LEU A 107 -24.98 -4.86 9.31
N ASP A 108 -24.42 -6.06 9.19
CA ASP A 108 -25.18 -7.29 8.98
C ASP A 108 -26.06 -7.65 10.20
N HIS A 109 -25.72 -7.11 11.37
CA HIS A 109 -26.58 -7.15 12.56
C HIS A 109 -27.67 -6.07 12.56
N ALA A 110 -27.61 -5.09 11.67
CA ALA A 110 -28.49 -3.93 11.67
C ALA A 110 -29.46 -3.85 10.49
N ASP A 111 -29.07 -4.21 9.25
CA ASP A 111 -29.93 -4.15 8.07
C ASP A 111 -29.38 -4.95 6.87
N PRO A 112 -30.14 -5.96 6.37
CA PRO A 112 -29.73 -6.76 5.18
C PRO A 112 -29.63 -5.96 3.88
N ALA A 113 -30.25 -4.78 3.80
CA ALA A 113 -30.27 -3.95 2.59
C ALA A 113 -28.95 -3.17 2.38
N LEU A 114 -28.08 -3.14 3.38
CA LEU A 114 -26.82 -2.39 3.36
C LEU A 114 -25.58 -3.28 3.08
N ARG A 115 -25.79 -4.47 2.51
CA ARG A 115 -24.65 -5.32 2.10
C ARG A 115 -23.82 -4.62 1.03
N PRO A 116 -22.55 -4.28 1.29
CA PRO A 116 -21.67 -3.83 0.23
C PRO A 116 -21.50 -4.98 -0.77
N VAL A 117 -21.75 -4.68 -2.03
CA VAL A 117 -21.44 -5.60 -3.13
C VAL A 117 -19.97 -5.94 -3.07
N ALA A 118 -19.67 -7.23 -2.92
CA ALA A 118 -18.30 -7.72 -2.94
C ALA A 118 -17.73 -7.47 -4.33
N GLU A 119 -16.97 -6.43 -4.48
CA GLU A 119 -16.21 -6.19 -5.69
C GLU A 119 -14.72 -6.10 -5.41
N THR A 120 -14.07 -6.79 -6.23
CA THR A 120 -12.81 -6.62 -6.92
C THR A 120 -11.68 -7.49 -6.45
N GLY A 121 -11.44 -8.50 -7.28
CA GLY A 121 -10.30 -9.37 -7.24
C GLY A 121 -8.99 -8.68 -7.67
N ALA A 122 -7.91 -9.38 -7.47
CA ALA A 122 -6.52 -8.96 -7.75
C ALA A 122 -6.27 -8.44 -9.19
N ASP A 123 -7.19 -8.67 -10.10
CA ASP A 123 -7.05 -8.27 -11.51
C ASP A 123 -7.19 -6.76 -11.76
N GLU A 124 -7.87 -6.04 -10.86
CA GLU A 124 -7.99 -4.58 -10.96
C GLU A 124 -6.72 -3.82 -10.55
N ILE A 125 -5.83 -4.46 -9.81
CA ILE A 125 -4.53 -3.87 -9.41
C ILE A 125 -3.66 -3.64 -10.65
N VAL A 126 -3.78 -4.46 -11.68
CA VAL A 126 -3.00 -4.37 -12.92
C VAL A 126 -3.55 -3.31 -13.89
N ALA A 127 -4.85 -3.12 -13.94
CA ALA A 127 -5.49 -2.17 -14.86
C ALA A 127 -5.35 -0.68 -14.45
N ASN A 128 -4.95 -0.41 -13.21
CA ASN A 128 -4.82 0.95 -12.67
C ASN A 128 -3.46 1.60 -12.90
N ASP A 129 -2.49 0.90 -13.47
CA ASP A 129 -1.10 1.39 -13.56
C ASP A 129 -0.91 2.55 -14.54
N ASP A 130 -1.63 2.56 -15.67
CA ASP A 130 -1.59 3.68 -16.64
C ASP A 130 -2.26 4.94 -16.07
N ARG A 131 -3.26 4.77 -15.23
CA ARG A 131 -3.89 5.87 -14.49
C ARG A 131 -2.97 6.44 -13.43
N ASP A 132 -2.14 5.62 -12.80
CA ASP A 132 -1.22 6.03 -11.74
C ASP A 132 -0.12 6.96 -12.23
N ALA A 133 0.42 6.76 -13.43
CA ALA A 133 1.41 7.67 -14.02
C ALA A 133 0.81 9.04 -14.32
N ASN A 134 -0.42 9.07 -14.86
CA ASN A 134 -1.15 10.30 -15.14
C ASN A 134 -1.57 11.02 -13.84
N VAL A 135 -2.00 10.29 -12.83
CA VAL A 135 -2.34 10.81 -11.50
C VAL A 135 -1.12 11.41 -10.81
N ARG A 136 0.06 10.77 -10.90
CA ARG A 136 1.30 11.32 -10.34
C ARG A 136 1.72 12.60 -11.01
N ALA A 137 1.63 12.67 -12.34
CA ALA A 137 1.92 13.88 -13.08
C ALA A 137 0.96 15.01 -12.69
N ALA A 138 -0.33 14.71 -12.56
CA ALA A 138 -1.33 15.66 -12.10
C ALA A 138 -1.09 16.13 -10.65
N VAL A 139 -0.76 15.21 -9.74
CA VAL A 139 -0.46 15.52 -8.33
C VAL A 139 0.78 16.41 -8.19
N ARG A 140 1.80 16.23 -9.05
CA ARG A 140 2.98 17.10 -9.07
C ARG A 140 2.67 18.55 -9.47
N GLN A 141 1.60 18.77 -10.23
CA GLN A 141 1.17 20.09 -10.65
C GLN A 141 0.29 20.81 -9.62
N LEU A 142 -0.14 20.10 -8.58
CA LEU A 142 -0.96 20.69 -7.52
C LEU A 142 -0.12 21.58 -6.60
N PRO A 143 -0.69 22.67 -6.07
CA PRO A 143 -0.09 23.43 -4.99
C PRO A 143 0.26 22.55 -3.78
N GLU A 144 1.28 22.94 -3.02
CA GLU A 144 1.78 22.20 -1.86
C GLU A 144 0.67 21.80 -0.89
N GLU A 145 -0.20 22.75 -0.55
CA GLU A 145 -1.33 22.55 0.35
C GLU A 145 -2.27 21.44 -0.11
N GLN A 146 -2.55 21.40 -1.41
CA GLN A 146 -3.42 20.36 -1.99
C GLN A 146 -2.72 19.00 -2.04
N ARG A 147 -1.39 18.98 -2.25
CA ARG A 147 -0.61 17.75 -2.18
C ARG A 147 -0.59 17.18 -0.77
N GLU A 148 -0.47 18.05 0.25
CA GLU A 148 -0.52 17.64 1.64
C GLU A 148 -1.89 17.10 2.04
N MET A 149 -2.98 17.73 1.57
CA MET A 149 -4.34 17.22 1.78
C MET A 149 -4.53 15.84 1.16
N LEU A 150 -4.04 15.62 -0.06
CA LEU A 150 -4.07 14.31 -0.71
C LEU A 150 -3.21 13.29 0.03
N ARG A 151 -2.05 13.71 0.53
CA ARG A 151 -1.19 12.87 1.35
C ARG A 151 -1.89 12.46 2.63
N ALA A 152 -2.52 13.39 3.33
CA ALA A 152 -3.28 13.14 4.54
C ALA A 152 -4.44 12.17 4.30
N ALA A 153 -5.22 12.38 3.25
CA ALA A 153 -6.33 11.52 2.89
C ALA A 153 -5.88 10.10 2.47
N PHE A 154 -4.83 10.02 1.65
CA PHE A 154 -4.39 8.76 1.06
C PHE A 154 -3.44 7.95 1.93
N PHE A 155 -2.49 8.60 2.60
CA PHE A 155 -1.46 7.90 3.38
C PHE A 155 -1.78 7.85 4.87
N LEU A 156 -2.46 8.85 5.40
CA LEU A 156 -2.83 8.88 6.81
C LEU A 156 -4.25 8.36 7.07
N GLY A 157 -5.01 8.05 6.02
CA GLY A 157 -6.38 7.56 6.13
C GLY A 157 -7.33 8.52 6.84
N GLN A 158 -6.99 9.81 6.87
CA GLN A 158 -7.82 10.83 7.49
C GLN A 158 -9.07 11.09 6.66
N SER A 159 -10.20 11.22 7.34
CA SER A 159 -11.43 11.64 6.68
C SER A 159 -11.36 13.11 6.29
N HIS A 160 -12.15 13.51 5.32
CA HIS A 160 -12.25 14.92 4.91
C HIS A 160 -12.55 15.86 6.08
N SER A 161 -13.34 15.40 7.06
CA SER A 161 -13.63 16.16 8.29
C SER A 161 -12.40 16.35 9.16
N GLN A 162 -11.58 15.30 9.33
CA GLN A 162 -10.35 15.36 10.11
C GLN A 162 -9.28 16.25 9.45
N ILE A 163 -9.25 16.29 8.12
CA ILE A 163 -8.35 17.16 7.36
C ILE A 163 -8.79 18.63 7.51
N ALA A 164 -10.08 18.88 7.46
CA ALA A 164 -10.64 20.23 7.62
C ALA A 164 -10.42 20.80 9.03
N GLU A 165 -10.38 19.96 10.07
CA GLU A 165 -10.08 20.38 11.44
C GLU A 165 -8.58 20.67 11.67
N ALA A 166 -7.70 20.12 10.84
CA ALA A 166 -6.24 20.28 10.95
C ALA A 166 -5.70 21.46 10.12
N THR A 167 -6.50 22.05 9.25
CA THR A 167 -6.15 23.19 8.41
C THR A 167 -6.76 24.46 8.96
#